data_d3c4b0b09a081e05f340a99bbe904266
#
_entry.id   d3c4b0b09a081e05f340a99bbe904266
#
_cell.length_a   1.000
_cell.length_b   1.000
_cell.length_c   1.000
_cell.angle_alpha   90.00
_cell.angle_beta   90.00
_cell.angle_gamma   90.00
#
_symmetry.space_group_name_H-M   'P 1'
#
loop_
_entity.id
_entity.type
_entity.pdbx_description
1 polymer ?
#
loop_
_entity_poly.entity_id
_entity_poly.type
_entity_poly.pdbx_seq_one_letter_code
_entity_poly.pdbx_strand_id
1 'polypeptide(L)'
;WEAIKAPIVADSSNERAFAVLTDMFKGTGATLIASEDLITEARIVDFQEDDRYIPQHDDSAVLQFSSGSTGMPKGARLTHRNLIANIRALRAIEGGTSEDRLVTWLPYFHDFGLFGCHLMPMLAGMDQIKMDPFQFAQRPFLWMEKIHEHRGTITSATNTGIEHLSAYIGLRADRLPEVDLSC
;
A
#
# COMPACT_ATOMS: atom_id res chain seq x y z
N TRP A 1 -10.36 3.34 -20.10
CA TRP A 1 -10.02 4.72 -19.65
C TRP A 1 -11.16 5.72 -19.84
N GLU A 2 -12.03 5.53 -20.80
CA GLU A 2 -13.21 6.43 -20.98
C GLU A 2 -14.12 6.52 -19.73
N ALA A 3 -14.00 5.60 -18.81
CA ALA A 3 -14.81 5.55 -17.59
C ALA A 3 -14.22 6.34 -16.39
N ILE A 4 -12.94 6.72 -16.41
CA ILE A 4 -12.29 7.41 -15.28
C ILE A 4 -11.99 8.85 -15.69
N LYS A 5 -12.85 9.79 -15.27
CA LYS A 5 -12.66 11.22 -15.50
C LYS A 5 -11.84 11.92 -14.40
N ALA A 6 -11.10 11.15 -13.60
CA ALA A 6 -10.26 11.69 -12.54
C ALA A 6 -8.84 11.98 -13.07
N PRO A 7 -8.16 13.00 -12.56
CA PRO A 7 -6.75 13.20 -12.87
C PRO A 7 -5.93 12.02 -12.37
N ILE A 8 -4.86 11.71 -13.09
CA ILE A 8 -3.91 10.66 -12.76
C ILE A 8 -2.70 11.32 -12.13
N VAL A 9 -2.42 10.99 -10.88
CA VAL A 9 -1.20 11.43 -10.20
C VAL A 9 -0.14 10.36 -10.42
N ALA A 10 1.02 10.76 -10.92
CA ALA A 10 2.13 9.84 -11.13
C ALA A 10 3.42 10.39 -10.50
N ASP A 11 4.24 9.47 -9.99
CA ASP A 11 5.56 9.79 -9.48
C ASP A 11 6.44 10.31 -10.62
N SER A 12 6.93 11.53 -10.47
CA SER A 12 7.80 12.22 -11.42
C SER A 12 9.27 12.15 -11.03
N SER A 13 9.63 11.57 -9.91
CA SER A 13 11.03 11.37 -9.49
C SER A 13 11.82 10.50 -10.48
N ASN A 14 11.15 9.62 -11.22
CA ASN A 14 11.69 8.89 -12.36
C ASN A 14 11.25 9.56 -13.67
N GLU A 15 12.02 10.55 -14.14
CA GLU A 15 11.72 11.33 -15.36
C GLU A 15 11.42 10.46 -16.59
N ARG A 16 12.15 9.35 -16.76
CA ARG A 16 11.96 8.45 -17.90
C ARG A 16 10.60 7.71 -17.83
N ALA A 17 10.23 7.22 -16.66
CA ALA A 17 8.95 6.56 -16.45
C ALA A 17 7.79 7.56 -16.61
N PHE A 18 7.95 8.77 -16.07
CA PHE A 18 6.95 9.83 -16.18
C PHE A 18 6.74 10.28 -17.63
N ALA A 19 7.82 10.41 -18.41
CA ALA A 19 7.74 10.72 -19.84
C ALA A 19 6.99 9.66 -20.64
N VAL A 20 7.22 8.36 -20.36
CA VAL A 20 6.48 7.25 -20.98
C VAL A 20 4.98 7.33 -20.65
N LEU A 21 4.63 7.59 -19.39
CA LEU A 21 3.23 7.78 -18.97
C LEU A 21 2.61 8.97 -19.70
N THR A 22 3.32 10.10 -19.78
CA THR A 22 2.83 11.31 -20.48
C THR A 22 2.51 11.00 -21.94
N ASP A 23 3.36 10.25 -22.63
CA ASP A 23 3.13 9.86 -24.01
C ASP A 23 1.96 8.88 -24.17
N MET A 24 1.83 7.91 -23.25
CA MET A 24 0.72 6.95 -23.24
C MET A 24 -0.65 7.62 -23.08
N PHE A 25 -0.74 8.69 -22.31
CA PHE A 25 -2.01 9.40 -22.06
C PHE A 25 -2.26 10.57 -23.02
N LYS A 26 -1.32 10.87 -23.92
CA LYS A 26 -1.46 11.91 -24.91
C LYS A 26 -2.67 11.65 -25.84
N GLY A 27 -3.56 12.62 -25.92
CA GLY A 27 -4.77 12.51 -26.74
C GLY A 27 -5.93 11.72 -26.15
N THR A 28 -5.78 11.15 -24.94
CA THR A 28 -6.86 10.40 -24.26
C THR A 28 -7.85 11.29 -23.53
N GLY A 29 -7.56 12.60 -23.36
CA GLY A 29 -8.34 13.51 -22.53
C GLY A 29 -8.10 13.33 -21.02
N ALA A 30 -7.22 12.41 -20.60
CA ALA A 30 -6.80 12.27 -19.22
C ALA A 30 -5.83 13.38 -18.80
N THR A 31 -5.99 13.91 -17.60
CA THR A 31 -5.04 14.86 -16.99
C THR A 31 -4.01 14.08 -16.19
N LEU A 32 -2.73 14.17 -16.57
CA LEU A 32 -1.62 13.62 -15.80
C LEU A 32 -1.00 14.73 -14.95
N ILE A 33 -0.85 14.49 -13.66
CA ILE A 33 -0.27 15.42 -12.68
C ILE A 33 0.98 14.77 -12.09
N ALA A 34 2.08 15.51 -12.10
CA ALA A 34 3.30 15.08 -11.41
C ALA A 34 3.12 15.16 -9.89
N SER A 35 3.61 14.18 -9.15
CA SER A 35 3.50 14.17 -7.69
C SER A 35 4.21 15.36 -7.05
N GLU A 36 5.36 15.79 -7.60
CA GLU A 36 6.11 16.95 -7.12
C GLU A 36 5.36 18.28 -7.30
N ASP A 37 4.57 18.39 -8.39
CA ASP A 37 3.75 19.59 -8.62
C ASP A 37 2.70 19.73 -7.51
N LEU A 38 2.07 18.61 -7.10
CA LEU A 38 1.13 18.63 -5.98
C LEU A 38 1.79 19.03 -4.67
N ILE A 39 3.01 18.56 -4.43
CA ILE A 39 3.75 18.89 -3.19
C ILE A 39 4.18 20.37 -3.19
N THR A 40 4.64 20.86 -4.34
CA THR A 40 5.17 22.23 -4.49
C THR A 40 4.05 23.26 -4.56
N GLU A 41 2.95 22.93 -5.21
CA GLU A 41 1.76 23.79 -5.33
C GLU A 41 0.74 23.60 -4.20
N ALA A 42 1.04 22.73 -3.22
CA ALA A 42 0.21 22.54 -2.05
C ALA A 42 0.06 23.87 -1.29
N ARG A 43 -0.79 24.75 -1.80
CA ARG A 43 -1.29 25.90 -1.07
C ARG A 43 -2.08 25.31 0.08
N ILE A 44 -1.84 25.84 1.27
CA ILE A 44 -2.74 25.61 2.40
C ILE A 44 -4.10 26.19 1.93
N VAL A 45 -4.92 25.33 1.38
CA VAL A 45 -6.31 25.69 1.09
C VAL A 45 -6.96 25.83 2.45
N ASP A 46 -7.58 26.97 2.69
CA ASP A 46 -8.41 27.18 3.88
C ASP A 46 -9.64 26.28 3.76
N PHE A 47 -9.49 25.05 4.27
CA PHE A 47 -10.47 23.98 4.13
C PHE A 47 -11.62 24.26 5.09
N GLN A 48 -12.78 24.56 4.56
CA GLN A 48 -13.98 24.76 5.36
C GLN A 48 -14.62 23.40 5.68
N GLU A 49 -15.29 23.31 6.82
CA GLU A 49 -15.92 22.06 7.26
C GLU A 49 -16.97 21.56 6.24
N ASP A 50 -17.65 22.49 5.55
CA ASP A 50 -18.63 22.19 4.51
C ASP A 50 -18.02 21.66 3.21
N ASP A 51 -16.70 21.78 3.01
CA ASP A 51 -16.00 21.23 1.83
C ASP A 51 -15.79 19.72 1.92
N ARG A 52 -16.09 19.13 3.08
CA ARG A 52 -15.90 17.69 3.29
C ARG A 52 -17.00 16.88 2.62
N TYR A 53 -16.60 16.05 1.68
CA TYR A 53 -17.48 15.00 1.18
C TYR A 53 -17.69 13.93 2.26
N ILE A 54 -18.95 13.70 2.63
CA ILE A 54 -19.34 12.63 3.56
C ILE A 54 -19.82 11.44 2.75
N PRO A 55 -18.99 10.37 2.61
CA PRO A 55 -19.35 9.24 1.78
C PRO A 55 -20.50 8.44 2.36
N GLN A 56 -21.37 7.95 1.50
CA GLN A 56 -22.42 7.00 1.84
C GLN A 56 -21.89 5.57 1.75
N HIS A 57 -22.57 4.65 2.40
CA HIS A 57 -22.13 3.24 2.45
C HIS A 57 -21.92 2.60 1.08
N ASP A 58 -22.76 2.95 0.12
CA ASP A 58 -22.77 2.34 -1.22
C ASP A 58 -21.99 3.17 -2.27
N ASP A 59 -21.37 4.27 -1.85
CA ASP A 59 -20.47 5.03 -2.70
C ASP A 59 -19.21 4.22 -3.02
N SER A 60 -18.66 4.45 -4.21
CA SER A 60 -17.40 3.83 -4.62
C SER A 60 -16.25 4.36 -3.81
N ALA A 61 -15.55 3.50 -3.10
CA ALA A 61 -14.38 3.84 -2.32
C ALA A 61 -13.08 3.53 -3.08
N VAL A 62 -13.02 2.37 -3.77
CA VAL A 62 -11.85 1.93 -4.52
C VAL A 62 -12.28 1.24 -5.80
N LEU A 63 -11.52 1.48 -6.87
CA LEU A 63 -11.53 0.67 -8.09
C LEU A 63 -10.24 -0.13 -8.14
N GLN A 64 -10.35 -1.43 -7.87
CA GLN A 64 -9.21 -2.34 -7.89
C GLN A 64 -9.20 -3.10 -9.22
N PHE A 65 -8.11 -2.98 -9.98
CA PHE A 65 -7.94 -3.73 -11.23
C PHE A 65 -7.16 -5.02 -10.97
N SER A 66 -7.62 -6.10 -11.59
CA SER A 66 -6.91 -7.38 -11.64
C SER A 66 -6.54 -7.71 -13.08
N SER A 67 -5.47 -8.47 -13.27
CA SER A 67 -4.96 -8.86 -14.61
C SER A 67 -5.93 -9.73 -15.42
N GLY A 68 -7.02 -10.22 -14.82
CA GLY A 68 -8.04 -11.04 -15.48
C GLY A 68 -7.47 -12.26 -16.22
N SER A 69 -8.03 -13.43 -16.01
CA SER A 69 -7.63 -14.68 -16.70
C SER A 69 -7.82 -14.63 -18.23
N THR A 70 -8.55 -13.65 -18.74
CA THR A 70 -8.85 -13.44 -20.17
C THR A 70 -7.96 -12.39 -20.86
N GLY A 71 -6.92 -11.89 -20.18
CA GLY A 71 -6.01 -10.86 -20.71
C GLY A 71 -6.55 -9.43 -20.66
N MET A 72 -7.85 -9.22 -20.44
CA MET A 72 -8.43 -7.89 -20.23
C MET A 72 -8.51 -7.58 -18.73
N PRO A 73 -7.96 -6.44 -18.28
CA PRO A 73 -8.07 -6.04 -16.88
C PRO A 73 -9.54 -5.91 -16.45
N LYS A 74 -9.88 -6.52 -15.33
CA LYS A 74 -11.21 -6.40 -14.72
C LYS A 74 -11.13 -5.44 -13.55
N GLY A 75 -11.95 -4.38 -13.57
CA GLY A 75 -12.09 -3.46 -12.47
C GLY A 75 -13.16 -3.92 -11.49
N ALA A 76 -12.77 -4.23 -10.26
CA ALA A 76 -13.70 -4.45 -9.17
C ALA A 76 -14.02 -3.12 -8.48
N ARG A 77 -15.31 -2.74 -8.50
CA ARG A 77 -15.78 -1.58 -7.76
C ARG A 77 -16.06 -1.98 -6.32
N LEU A 78 -15.31 -1.43 -5.39
CA LEU A 78 -15.49 -1.65 -3.96
C LEU A 78 -16.14 -0.42 -3.33
N THR A 79 -17.21 -0.63 -2.59
CA THR A 79 -17.90 0.43 -1.85
C THR A 79 -17.29 0.59 -0.45
N HIS A 80 -17.60 1.70 0.24
CA HIS A 80 -17.24 1.89 1.64
C HIS A 80 -17.76 0.74 2.52
N ARG A 81 -18.97 0.26 2.25
CA ARG A 81 -19.56 -0.90 2.95
C ARG A 81 -18.71 -2.17 2.78
N ASN A 82 -18.23 -2.45 1.55
CA ASN A 82 -17.39 -3.62 1.29
C ASN A 82 -16.08 -3.54 2.06
N LEU A 83 -15.41 -2.37 2.02
CA LEU A 83 -14.14 -2.17 2.74
C LEU A 83 -14.30 -2.35 4.24
N ILE A 84 -15.29 -1.68 4.84
CA ILE A 84 -15.52 -1.75 6.28
C ILE A 84 -15.87 -3.18 6.71
N ALA A 85 -16.68 -3.90 5.95
CA ALA A 85 -17.02 -5.29 6.25
C ALA A 85 -15.79 -6.21 6.20
N ASN A 86 -14.95 -6.06 5.16
CA ASN A 86 -13.71 -6.83 5.02
C ASN A 86 -12.73 -6.53 6.15
N ILE A 87 -12.49 -5.24 6.46
CA ILE A 87 -11.57 -4.81 7.50
C ILE A 87 -12.02 -5.31 8.88
N ARG A 88 -13.33 -5.26 9.16
CA ARG A 88 -13.87 -5.80 10.42
C ARG A 88 -13.65 -7.31 10.53
N ALA A 89 -13.81 -8.05 9.43
CA ALA A 89 -13.56 -9.48 9.39
C ALA A 89 -12.08 -9.80 9.60
N LEU A 90 -11.17 -9.09 8.93
CA LEU A 90 -9.72 -9.23 9.12
C LEU A 90 -9.33 -8.97 10.59
N ARG A 91 -9.78 -7.84 11.14
CA ARG A 91 -9.52 -7.49 12.54
C ARG A 91 -10.03 -8.55 13.52
N ALA A 92 -11.20 -9.12 13.27
CA ALA A 92 -11.75 -10.17 14.13
C ALA A 92 -10.93 -11.48 14.10
N ILE A 93 -10.27 -11.77 12.97
CA ILE A 93 -9.40 -12.95 12.81
C ILE A 93 -8.02 -12.70 13.40
N GLU A 94 -7.42 -11.55 13.12
CA GLU A 94 -6.05 -11.21 13.53
C GLU A 94 -5.95 -10.76 14.98
N GLY A 95 -7.05 -10.29 15.57
CA GLY A 95 -7.11 -9.84 16.96
C GLY A 95 -6.40 -8.52 17.24
N GLY A 96 -5.99 -7.80 16.20
CA GLY A 96 -5.17 -6.59 16.32
C GLY A 96 -5.87 -5.42 17.02
N THR A 97 -5.11 -4.70 17.84
CA THR A 97 -5.53 -3.58 18.69
C THR A 97 -4.71 -2.32 18.42
N SER A 98 -5.05 -1.20 19.05
CA SER A 98 -4.26 0.04 18.97
C SER A 98 -2.89 -0.03 19.66
N GLU A 99 -2.64 -1.08 20.46
CA GLU A 99 -1.34 -1.31 21.10
C GLU A 99 -0.35 -2.01 20.16
N ASP A 100 -0.86 -2.56 19.05
CA ASP A 100 -0.05 -3.31 18.11
C ASP A 100 0.68 -2.41 17.13
N ARG A 101 1.81 -2.92 16.63
CA ARG A 101 2.64 -2.29 15.60
C ARG A 101 2.82 -3.23 14.43
N LEU A 102 2.29 -2.84 13.29
CA LEU A 102 2.47 -3.59 12.04
C LEU A 102 3.78 -3.16 11.37
N VAL A 103 4.65 -4.13 11.09
CA VAL A 103 5.84 -3.94 10.24
C VAL A 103 5.64 -4.70 8.94
N THR A 104 5.66 -4.01 7.80
CA THR A 104 5.39 -4.64 6.51
C THR A 104 6.17 -4.02 5.36
N TRP A 105 6.46 -4.84 4.36
CA TRP A 105 7.03 -4.47 3.07
C TRP A 105 6.04 -4.66 1.91
N LEU A 106 4.83 -5.17 2.20
CA LEU A 106 3.83 -5.44 1.17
C LEU A 106 3.37 -4.16 0.48
N PRO A 107 3.39 -4.12 -0.86
CA PRO A 107 3.10 -2.92 -1.63
C PRO A 107 1.62 -2.58 -1.65
N TYR A 108 1.30 -1.28 -1.72
CA TYR A 108 -0.08 -0.79 -1.81
C TYR A 108 -0.77 -1.08 -3.14
N PHE A 109 -0.03 -1.37 -4.20
CA PHE A 109 -0.62 -1.77 -5.48
C PHE A 109 -1.13 -3.22 -5.49
N HIS A 110 -0.88 -3.98 -4.41
CA HIS A 110 -1.44 -5.31 -4.17
C HIS A 110 -2.52 -5.22 -3.09
N ASP A 111 -3.64 -5.92 -3.31
CA ASP A 111 -4.80 -5.92 -2.40
C ASP A 111 -4.43 -6.28 -0.95
N PHE A 112 -3.60 -7.31 -0.75
CA PHE A 112 -3.14 -7.70 0.58
C PHE A 112 -2.37 -6.56 1.28
N GLY A 113 -1.47 -5.86 0.56
CA GLY A 113 -0.76 -4.71 1.10
C GLY A 113 -1.67 -3.53 1.40
N LEU A 114 -2.62 -3.25 0.50
CA LEU A 114 -3.54 -2.13 0.66
C LEU A 114 -4.59 -2.38 1.76
N PHE A 115 -5.33 -3.49 1.67
CA PHE A 115 -6.45 -3.72 2.60
C PHE A 115 -5.99 -4.32 3.92
N GLY A 116 -5.14 -5.37 3.90
CA GLY A 116 -4.67 -6.05 5.08
C GLY A 116 -3.60 -5.29 5.87
N CYS A 117 -2.64 -4.69 5.15
CA CYS A 117 -1.46 -4.10 5.79
C CYS A 117 -1.47 -2.56 5.83
N HIS A 118 -2.52 -1.90 5.34
CA HIS A 118 -2.64 -0.45 5.44
C HIS A 118 -4.01 -0.01 5.98
N LEU A 119 -5.10 -0.32 5.29
CA LEU A 119 -6.42 0.17 5.69
C LEU A 119 -6.91 -0.49 6.98
N MET A 120 -6.67 -1.78 7.17
CA MET A 120 -7.08 -2.47 8.39
C MET A 120 -6.35 -1.92 9.63
N PRO A 121 -5.00 -1.85 9.67
CA PRO A 121 -4.31 -1.29 10.82
C PRO A 121 -4.61 0.20 11.03
N MET A 122 -4.81 0.98 9.97
CA MET A 122 -5.22 2.38 10.07
C MET A 122 -6.56 2.53 10.81
N LEU A 123 -7.57 1.71 10.46
CA LEU A 123 -8.87 1.74 11.12
C LEU A 123 -8.87 1.08 12.50
N ALA A 124 -7.88 0.26 12.82
CA ALA A 124 -7.66 -0.31 14.14
C ALA A 124 -6.89 0.63 15.08
N GLY A 125 -6.33 1.72 14.54
CA GLY A 125 -5.49 2.67 15.30
C GLY A 125 -4.09 2.16 15.60
N MET A 126 -3.60 1.16 14.83
CA MET A 126 -2.26 0.58 15.00
C MET A 126 -1.17 1.48 14.41
N ASP A 127 -0.01 1.47 15.01
CA ASP A 127 1.20 2.00 14.39
C ASP A 127 1.58 1.17 13.15
N GLN A 128 2.04 1.85 12.11
CA GLN A 128 2.43 1.22 10.86
C GLN A 128 3.86 1.60 10.46
N ILE A 129 4.74 0.61 10.43
CA ILE A 129 6.11 0.74 9.95
C ILE A 129 6.17 0.11 8.54
N LYS A 130 6.41 0.94 7.55
CA LYS A 130 6.43 0.55 6.15
C LYS A 130 7.85 0.52 5.62
N MET A 131 8.18 -0.52 4.88
CA MET A 131 9.42 -0.61 4.11
C MET A 131 9.10 -0.63 2.61
N ASP A 132 10.05 -0.15 1.83
CA ASP A 132 9.98 -0.26 0.37
C ASP A 132 10.10 -1.73 -0.07
N PRO A 133 9.16 -2.24 -0.91
CA PRO A 133 9.24 -3.59 -1.47
C PRO A 133 10.55 -3.87 -2.21
N PHE A 134 11.17 -2.88 -2.85
CA PHE A 134 12.45 -3.03 -3.52
C PHE A 134 13.61 -3.21 -2.53
N GLN A 135 13.58 -2.54 -1.39
CA GLN A 135 14.54 -2.78 -0.31
C GLN A 135 14.41 -4.19 0.25
N PHE A 136 13.19 -4.68 0.44
CA PHE A 136 12.95 -6.07 0.82
C PHE A 136 13.50 -7.04 -0.23
N ALA A 137 13.26 -6.80 -1.51
CA ALA A 137 13.74 -7.66 -2.59
C ALA A 137 15.27 -7.76 -2.62
N GLN A 138 15.99 -6.67 -2.33
CA GLN A 138 17.46 -6.63 -2.30
C GLN A 138 18.04 -7.18 -1.00
N ARG A 139 17.41 -6.91 0.13
CA ARG A 139 17.88 -7.24 1.47
C ARG A 139 16.71 -7.68 2.37
N PRO A 140 16.19 -8.89 2.17
CA PRO A 140 14.97 -9.33 2.87
C PRO A 140 15.14 -9.40 4.40
N PHE A 141 16.36 -9.56 4.91
CA PHE A 141 16.63 -9.55 6.35
C PHE A 141 16.37 -8.18 7.00
N LEU A 142 16.38 -7.09 6.25
CA LEU A 142 16.00 -5.76 6.74
C LEU A 142 14.61 -5.77 7.38
N TRP A 143 13.72 -6.62 6.91
CA TRP A 143 12.41 -6.80 7.51
C TRP A 143 12.49 -7.28 8.97
N MET A 144 13.36 -8.24 9.28
CA MET A 144 13.58 -8.71 10.65
C MET A 144 14.23 -7.63 11.52
N GLU A 145 15.18 -6.89 10.95
CA GLU A 145 15.80 -5.74 11.64
C GLU A 145 14.76 -4.67 11.99
N LYS A 146 13.83 -4.40 11.09
CA LYS A 146 12.75 -3.42 11.34
C LYS A 146 11.73 -3.91 12.37
N ILE A 147 11.41 -5.19 12.41
CA ILE A 147 10.57 -5.77 13.47
C ILE A 147 11.27 -5.60 14.82
N HIS A 148 12.55 -5.93 14.92
CA HIS A 148 13.35 -5.74 16.12
C HIS A 148 13.43 -4.28 16.57
N GLU A 149 13.82 -3.37 15.65
CA GLU A 149 14.04 -1.95 15.93
C GLU A 149 12.75 -1.26 16.44
N HIS A 150 11.62 -1.56 15.83
CA HIS A 150 10.35 -0.93 16.15
C HIS A 150 9.47 -1.73 17.11
N ARG A 151 9.95 -2.88 17.62
CA ARG A 151 9.18 -3.79 18.48
C ARG A 151 7.84 -4.13 17.83
N GLY A 152 7.89 -4.56 16.55
CA GLY A 152 6.71 -4.90 15.78
C GLY A 152 6.03 -6.16 16.31
N THR A 153 4.74 -6.08 16.60
CA THR A 153 3.93 -7.18 17.16
C THR A 153 3.18 -7.96 16.09
N ILE A 154 2.90 -7.32 14.95
CA ILE A 154 2.19 -7.93 13.82
C ILE A 154 3.00 -7.73 12.55
N THR A 155 3.05 -8.77 11.75
CA THR A 155 3.59 -8.72 10.39
C THR A 155 2.89 -9.70 9.48
N SER A 156 2.97 -9.47 8.17
CA SER A 156 2.34 -10.33 7.17
C SER A 156 3.24 -10.47 5.95
N ALA A 157 3.24 -11.64 5.35
CA ALA A 157 4.02 -11.91 4.15
C ALA A 157 3.34 -12.91 3.23
N THR A 158 3.74 -12.92 1.97
CA THR A 158 3.42 -13.99 1.03
C THR A 158 4.36 -15.16 1.23
N ASN A 159 3.97 -16.36 0.79
CA ASN A 159 4.84 -17.55 0.83
C ASN A 159 6.18 -17.30 0.13
N THR A 160 6.15 -16.68 -1.05
CA THR A 160 7.36 -16.29 -1.79
C THR A 160 8.26 -15.32 -1.02
N GLY A 161 7.66 -14.42 -0.23
CA GLY A 161 8.44 -13.53 0.64
C GLY A 161 9.16 -14.28 1.76
N ILE A 162 8.50 -15.24 2.38
CA ILE A 162 9.10 -16.10 3.40
C ILE A 162 10.22 -16.98 2.78
N GLU A 163 9.99 -17.57 1.63
CA GLU A 163 10.99 -18.36 0.91
C GLU A 163 12.22 -17.53 0.56
N HIS A 164 12.02 -16.29 0.07
CA HIS A 164 13.10 -15.37 -0.25
C HIS A 164 13.92 -14.99 1.00
N LEU A 165 13.27 -14.69 2.11
CA LEU A 165 13.93 -14.42 3.39
C LEU A 165 14.72 -15.67 3.87
N SER A 166 14.09 -16.85 3.83
CA SER A 166 14.73 -18.10 4.26
C SER A 166 15.98 -18.43 3.46
N ALA A 167 15.92 -18.28 2.13
CA ALA A 167 17.08 -18.47 1.26
C ALA A 167 18.21 -17.46 1.58
N TYR A 168 17.85 -16.22 1.83
CA TYR A 168 18.83 -15.18 2.19
C TYR A 168 19.53 -15.48 3.52
N ILE A 169 18.78 -15.92 4.54
CA ILE A 169 19.31 -16.33 5.84
C ILE A 169 20.25 -17.53 5.66
N GLY A 170 19.81 -18.57 4.94
CA GLY A 170 20.62 -19.76 4.72
C GLY A 170 21.98 -19.50 4.07
N LEU A 171 22.09 -18.46 3.24
CA LEU A 171 23.34 -18.07 2.59
C LEU A 171 24.24 -17.16 3.43
N ARG A 172 23.76 -16.58 4.51
CA ARG A 172 24.44 -15.50 5.26
C ARG A 172 24.31 -15.60 6.77
N ALA A 173 23.90 -16.74 7.32
CA ALA A 173 23.57 -16.90 8.74
C ALA A 173 24.71 -16.43 9.68
N ASP A 174 25.94 -16.63 9.28
CA ASP A 174 27.17 -16.26 10.01
C ASP A 174 27.47 -14.73 9.99
N ARG A 175 26.77 -13.97 9.20
CA ARG A 175 26.97 -12.51 8.95
C ARG A 175 25.78 -11.65 9.27
N LEU A 176 24.66 -12.25 9.68
CA LEU A 176 23.46 -11.51 10.02
C LEU A 176 23.54 -10.94 11.43
N PRO A 177 23.02 -9.73 11.66
CA PRO A 177 22.93 -9.19 13.01
C PRO A 177 21.95 -10.01 13.86
N GLU A 178 22.16 -10.00 15.16
CA GLU A 178 21.18 -10.54 16.10
C GLU A 178 19.92 -9.67 16.11
N VAL A 179 18.77 -10.32 16.10
CA VAL A 179 17.46 -9.67 16.21
C VAL A 179 16.65 -10.36 17.31
N ASP A 180 16.01 -9.56 18.14
CA ASP A 180 15.06 -10.02 19.14
C ASP A 180 13.64 -9.86 18.56
N LEU A 181 12.96 -10.97 18.34
CA LEU A 181 11.59 -11.04 17.84
C LEU A 181 10.57 -11.42 18.93
N SER A 182 10.99 -11.41 20.19
CA SER A 182 10.13 -11.67 21.35
C SER A 182 9.34 -10.39 21.73
N CYS A 183 8.31 -10.04 20.97
CA CYS A 183 7.50 -8.85 21.19
C CYS A 183 6.19 -9.20 21.88
#